data_d1a53a1059192721ee13ad2b846d03c4
#
_entry.id   d1a53a1059192721ee13ad2b846d03c4
#
_cell.length_a   1.000
_cell.length_b   1.000
_cell.length_c   1.000
_cell.angle_alpha   90.00
_cell.angle_beta   90.00
_cell.angle_gamma   90.00
#
_symmetry.space_group_name_H-M   'P 1'
#
loop_
_entity.id
_entity.type
_entity.pdbx_description
1 polymer ?
#
loop_
_entity_poly.entity_id
_entity_poly.type
_entity_poly.pdbx_seq_one_letter_code
_entity_poly.pdbx_strand_id
1 'polypeptide(L)'
;MPVDVDATPPQFGDSQWTEVSSRILGLVVSGDLPPGSWIRENDLAGRLGVSRTPIREAFRELVGVGVVEVVPRRGTRVRSYDAEEIEQIYRSRAVIEPYVMSESVGRLTEDDFATLSELTEQMKSLGSDPRTRHHIASVNNEFHAIFIRNSAAQSLISTTSNLMIPIVVAKLFASYSDNDVSSSMNHHDELISAAGAEDKEWVAAVSKAHIISGLNRFKAMQMEQTPGQDDSE
;
A
#
# COMPACT_ATOMS: atom_id res chain seq x y z
N MET A 1 -27.21 -4.80 -3.05
CA MET A 1 -26.78 -5.35 -4.33
C MET A 1 -25.66 -6.34 -4.05
N PRO A 2 -25.67 -7.55 -4.61
CA PRO A 2 -24.55 -8.46 -4.41
C PRO A 2 -23.32 -7.86 -5.11
N VAL A 3 -22.22 -7.76 -4.37
CA VAL A 3 -20.92 -7.31 -4.87
C VAL A 3 -20.41 -8.39 -5.83
N ASP A 4 -19.96 -7.96 -6.99
CA ASP A 4 -19.38 -8.81 -8.03
C ASP A 4 -18.13 -9.50 -7.47
N VAL A 5 -18.25 -10.80 -7.19
CA VAL A 5 -17.17 -11.62 -6.59
C VAL A 5 -16.10 -11.99 -7.64
N ASP A 6 -16.31 -11.61 -8.91
CA ASP A 6 -15.44 -11.87 -10.06
C ASP A 6 -14.50 -10.69 -10.42
N ALA A 7 -14.47 -9.64 -9.60
CA ALA A 7 -13.42 -8.63 -9.76
C ALA A 7 -12.06 -9.30 -9.55
N THR A 8 -11.23 -9.32 -10.59
CA THR A 8 -9.85 -9.82 -10.54
C THR A 8 -9.16 -9.18 -9.34
N PRO A 9 -8.66 -9.98 -8.37
CA PRO A 9 -8.01 -9.41 -7.20
C PRO A 9 -6.78 -8.61 -7.64
N PRO A 10 -6.48 -7.48 -6.97
CA PRO A 10 -5.26 -6.74 -7.24
C PRO A 10 -4.05 -7.68 -7.09
N GLN A 11 -3.28 -7.83 -8.16
CA GLN A 11 -2.03 -8.60 -8.13
C GLN A 11 -0.97 -7.75 -7.42
N PHE A 12 -0.59 -8.17 -6.22
CA PHE A 12 0.60 -7.63 -5.55
C PHE A 12 1.78 -8.44 -6.04
N GLY A 13 2.70 -7.83 -6.78
CA GLY A 13 3.92 -8.31 -7.41
C GLY A 13 4.23 -9.80 -7.27
N ASP A 14 4.52 -10.44 -8.37
CA ASP A 14 4.75 -11.89 -8.51
C ASP A 14 5.53 -12.50 -7.34
N SER A 15 4.94 -13.53 -6.73
CA SER A 15 5.51 -14.57 -5.86
C SER A 15 5.32 -14.50 -4.35
N GLN A 16 4.80 -13.44 -3.74
CA GLN A 16 4.66 -13.41 -2.27
C GLN A 16 3.24 -13.70 -1.74
N TRP A 17 2.21 -13.62 -2.58
CA TRP A 17 0.82 -13.73 -2.14
C TRP A 17 0.12 -14.93 -2.76
N THR A 18 -0.55 -15.72 -1.93
CA THR A 18 -1.51 -16.69 -2.45
C THR A 18 -2.74 -15.95 -2.99
N GLU A 19 -3.47 -16.56 -3.94
CA GLU A 19 -4.75 -16.05 -4.43
C GLU A 19 -5.71 -15.71 -3.27
N VAL A 20 -5.70 -16.54 -2.22
CA VAL A 20 -6.55 -16.35 -1.04
C VAL A 20 -6.14 -15.12 -0.25
N SER A 21 -4.84 -14.86 -0.06
CA SER A 21 -4.34 -13.67 0.61
C SER A 21 -4.75 -12.40 -0.13
N SER A 22 -4.61 -12.39 -1.46
CA SER A 22 -5.02 -11.26 -2.30
C SER A 22 -6.51 -10.98 -2.20
N ARG A 23 -7.35 -12.02 -2.21
CA ARG A 23 -8.81 -11.89 -2.04
C ARG A 23 -9.18 -11.35 -0.65
N ILE A 24 -8.51 -11.82 0.42
CA ILE A 24 -8.74 -11.30 1.78
C ILE A 24 -8.32 -9.83 1.88
N LEU A 25 -7.17 -9.48 1.32
CA LEU A 25 -6.72 -8.09 1.29
C LEU A 25 -7.71 -7.19 0.54
N GLY A 26 -8.26 -7.66 -0.59
CA GLY A 26 -9.32 -6.96 -1.31
C GLY A 26 -10.53 -6.67 -0.42
N LEU A 27 -10.98 -7.64 0.39
CA LEU A 27 -12.09 -7.45 1.34
C LEU A 27 -11.77 -6.44 2.46
N VAL A 28 -10.50 -6.35 2.88
CA VAL A 28 -10.08 -5.36 3.87
C VAL A 28 -10.01 -3.96 3.26
N VAL A 29 -9.43 -3.84 2.07
CA VAL A 29 -9.29 -2.56 1.36
C VAL A 29 -10.64 -2.00 0.93
N SER A 30 -11.59 -2.85 0.48
CA SER A 30 -12.97 -2.43 0.16
C SER A 30 -13.82 -2.05 1.38
N GLY A 31 -13.35 -2.37 2.60
CA GLY A 31 -14.09 -2.15 3.84
C GLY A 31 -15.09 -3.25 4.21
N ASP A 32 -15.21 -4.30 3.43
CA ASP A 32 -16.03 -5.49 3.73
C ASP A 32 -15.56 -6.24 4.98
N LEU A 33 -14.26 -6.12 5.27
CA LEU A 33 -13.64 -6.50 6.54
C LEU A 33 -13.02 -5.24 7.16
N PRO A 34 -13.76 -4.47 7.97
CA PRO A 34 -13.28 -3.20 8.47
C PRO A 34 -12.15 -3.35 9.50
N PRO A 35 -11.27 -2.33 9.66
CA PRO A 35 -10.24 -2.32 10.69
C PRO A 35 -10.78 -2.66 12.07
N GLY A 36 -10.06 -3.51 12.81
CA GLY A 36 -10.42 -3.99 14.14
C GLY A 36 -11.46 -5.13 14.16
N SER A 37 -12.07 -5.47 13.03
CA SER A 37 -13.07 -6.56 12.97
C SER A 37 -12.44 -7.94 13.14
N TRP A 38 -13.12 -8.82 13.87
CA TRP A 38 -12.72 -10.20 14.05
C TRP A 38 -13.06 -11.04 12.83
N ILE A 39 -12.12 -11.86 12.39
CA ILE A 39 -12.29 -12.74 11.22
C ILE A 39 -12.44 -14.17 11.70
N ARG A 40 -13.57 -14.80 11.40
CA ARG A 40 -13.81 -16.22 11.67
C ARG A 40 -13.38 -17.05 10.46
N GLU A 41 -12.42 -17.97 10.66
CA GLU A 41 -11.90 -18.82 9.58
C GLU A 41 -13.01 -19.54 8.79
N ASN A 42 -14.04 -20.05 9.48
CA ASN A 42 -15.12 -20.80 8.84
C ASN A 42 -15.98 -19.91 7.96
N ASP A 43 -16.32 -18.71 8.44
CA ASP A 43 -17.17 -17.76 7.70
C ASP A 43 -16.45 -17.28 6.45
N LEU A 44 -15.16 -16.97 6.60
CA LEU A 44 -14.32 -16.52 5.49
C LEU A 44 -14.07 -17.64 4.47
N ALA A 45 -13.82 -18.87 4.93
CA ALA A 45 -13.66 -20.04 4.07
C ALA A 45 -14.94 -20.29 3.23
N GLY A 46 -16.11 -20.20 3.86
CA GLY A 46 -17.40 -20.29 3.18
C GLY A 46 -17.61 -19.17 2.16
N ARG A 47 -17.29 -17.92 2.52
CA ARG A 47 -17.40 -16.75 1.63
C ARG A 47 -16.48 -16.85 0.41
N LEU A 48 -15.27 -17.37 0.58
CA LEU A 48 -14.28 -17.49 -0.48
C LEU A 48 -14.34 -18.82 -1.25
N GLY A 49 -15.18 -19.78 -0.83
CA GLY A 49 -15.33 -21.08 -1.48
C GLY A 49 -14.09 -21.99 -1.36
N VAL A 50 -13.31 -21.85 -0.27
CA VAL A 50 -12.08 -22.61 -0.03
C VAL A 50 -12.15 -23.36 1.31
N SER A 51 -11.21 -24.29 1.55
CA SER A 51 -11.07 -24.94 2.87
C SER A 51 -10.37 -24.02 3.89
N ARG A 52 -10.29 -24.45 5.16
CA ARG A 52 -9.65 -23.65 6.24
C ARG A 52 -8.12 -23.57 6.11
N THR A 53 -7.48 -24.55 5.48
CA THR A 53 -6.01 -24.57 5.37
C THR A 53 -5.48 -23.37 4.59
N PRO A 54 -5.92 -23.09 3.34
CA PRO A 54 -5.47 -21.90 2.62
C PRO A 54 -5.82 -20.57 3.33
N ILE A 55 -6.92 -20.51 4.12
CA ILE A 55 -7.22 -19.33 4.95
C ILE A 55 -6.14 -19.10 6.01
N ARG A 56 -5.67 -20.17 6.68
CA ARG A 56 -4.61 -20.06 7.70
C ARG A 56 -3.26 -19.70 7.10
N GLU A 57 -2.96 -20.21 5.92
CA GLU A 57 -1.75 -19.84 5.17
C GLU A 57 -1.80 -18.36 4.80
N ALA A 58 -2.91 -17.91 4.23
CA ALA A 58 -3.14 -16.51 3.91
C ALA A 58 -3.03 -15.61 5.16
N PHE A 59 -3.55 -16.03 6.32
CA PHE A 59 -3.40 -15.23 7.54
C PHE A 59 -1.94 -15.09 7.98
N ARG A 60 -1.08 -16.11 7.79
CA ARG A 60 0.35 -15.98 8.10
C ARG A 60 1.03 -14.95 7.22
N GLU A 61 0.72 -14.95 5.92
CA GLU A 61 1.22 -13.95 4.98
C GLU A 61 0.73 -12.54 5.37
N LEU A 62 -0.56 -12.38 5.62
CA LEU A 62 -1.19 -11.10 5.97
C LEU A 62 -0.75 -10.56 7.34
N VAL A 63 -0.39 -11.43 8.29
CA VAL A 63 0.25 -11.03 9.56
C VAL A 63 1.64 -10.45 9.29
N GLY A 64 2.41 -11.09 8.40
CA GLY A 64 3.76 -10.63 8.06
C GLY A 64 3.81 -9.21 7.51
N VAL A 65 2.75 -8.76 6.83
CA VAL A 65 2.65 -7.42 6.24
C VAL A 65 1.71 -6.48 7.01
N GLY A 66 1.27 -6.88 8.21
CA GLY A 66 0.49 -5.99 9.08
C GLY A 66 -0.96 -5.74 8.66
N VAL A 67 -1.56 -6.59 7.81
CA VAL A 67 -2.99 -6.48 7.42
C VAL A 67 -3.90 -7.08 8.49
N VAL A 68 -3.50 -8.21 9.05
CA VAL A 68 -4.22 -8.85 10.16
C VAL A 68 -3.28 -9.10 11.32
N GLU A 69 -3.84 -9.32 12.49
CA GLU A 69 -3.10 -9.71 13.69
C GLU A 69 -3.76 -10.89 14.38
N VAL A 70 -2.94 -11.77 14.98
CA VAL A 70 -3.41 -12.88 15.80
C VAL A 70 -3.39 -12.46 17.26
N VAL A 71 -4.56 -12.41 17.87
CA VAL A 71 -4.70 -12.11 19.31
C VAL A 71 -4.78 -13.44 20.07
N PRO A 72 -3.85 -13.72 21.01
CA PRO A 72 -3.84 -14.97 21.76
C PRO A 72 -5.19 -15.27 22.39
N ARG A 73 -5.67 -16.51 22.22
CA ARG A 73 -6.95 -17.02 22.73
C ARG A 73 -8.22 -16.34 22.18
N ARG A 74 -8.11 -15.35 21.28
CA ARG A 74 -9.24 -14.61 20.70
C ARG A 74 -9.40 -14.82 19.20
N GLY A 75 -8.33 -15.18 18.48
CA GLY A 75 -8.35 -15.42 17.04
C GLY A 75 -7.67 -14.33 16.24
N THR A 76 -8.07 -14.20 14.99
CA THR A 76 -7.51 -13.23 14.01
C THR A 76 -8.45 -12.05 13.85
N ARG A 77 -7.89 -10.84 13.77
CA ARG A 77 -8.66 -9.63 13.42
C ARG A 77 -7.91 -8.78 12.39
N VAL A 78 -8.63 -7.95 11.67
CA VAL A 78 -8.04 -6.91 10.83
C VAL A 78 -7.31 -5.91 11.73
N ARG A 79 -6.04 -5.63 11.42
CA ARG A 79 -5.26 -4.67 12.19
C ARG A 79 -5.81 -3.26 12.00
N SER A 80 -5.85 -2.51 13.09
CA SER A 80 -6.18 -1.10 13.10
C SER A 80 -4.92 -0.30 13.43
N TYR A 81 -4.67 0.75 12.67
CA TYR A 81 -3.55 1.67 12.90
C TYR A 81 -4.11 3.01 13.37
N ASP A 82 -3.61 3.51 14.48
CA ASP A 82 -3.95 4.86 14.92
C ASP A 82 -3.15 5.93 14.16
N ALA A 83 -3.45 7.19 14.41
CA ALA A 83 -2.84 8.30 13.68
C ALA A 83 -1.33 8.43 13.97
N GLU A 84 -0.92 8.16 15.20
CA GLU A 84 0.48 8.22 15.62
C GLU A 84 1.30 7.10 14.98
N GLU A 85 0.79 5.86 14.98
CA GLU A 85 1.41 4.72 14.31
C GLU A 85 1.60 5.00 12.81
N ILE A 86 0.57 5.54 12.13
CA ILE A 86 0.66 5.88 10.70
C ILE A 86 1.72 6.97 10.47
N GLU A 87 1.74 8.02 11.30
CA GLU A 87 2.78 9.05 11.18
C GLU A 87 4.19 8.48 11.37
N GLN A 88 4.39 7.61 12.35
CA GLN A 88 5.69 6.95 12.59
C GLN A 88 6.09 6.05 11.42
N ILE A 89 5.17 5.30 10.82
CA ILE A 89 5.42 4.48 9.63
C ILE A 89 5.90 5.36 8.47
N TYR A 90 5.18 6.44 8.14
CA TYR A 90 5.56 7.34 7.05
C TYR A 90 6.88 8.06 7.30
N ARG A 91 7.18 8.47 8.54
CA ARG A 91 8.46 9.04 8.91
C ARG A 91 9.61 8.05 8.72
N SER A 92 9.40 6.79 9.10
CA SER A 92 10.39 5.71 8.92
C SER A 92 10.61 5.42 7.42
N ARG A 93 9.53 5.35 6.63
CA ARG A 93 9.60 5.22 5.18
C ARG A 93 10.39 6.35 4.55
N ALA A 94 10.13 7.60 4.92
CA ALA A 94 10.82 8.78 4.38
C ALA A 94 12.33 8.83 4.68
N VAL A 95 12.82 8.02 5.62
CA VAL A 95 14.25 7.87 5.92
C VAL A 95 14.87 6.70 5.15
N ILE A 96 14.19 5.55 5.12
CA ILE A 96 14.77 4.29 4.63
C ILE A 96 14.52 4.10 3.12
N GLU A 97 13.28 4.30 2.68
CA GLU A 97 12.85 3.98 1.31
C GLU A 97 13.60 4.79 0.24
N PRO A 98 13.87 6.10 0.39
CA PRO A 98 14.65 6.87 -0.58
C PRO A 98 16.05 6.29 -0.83
N TYR A 99 16.74 5.87 0.23
CA TYR A 99 18.05 5.22 0.11
C TYR A 99 17.92 3.87 -0.60
N VAL A 100 16.98 3.03 -0.19
CA VAL A 100 16.80 1.70 -0.80
C VAL A 100 16.42 1.82 -2.28
N MET A 101 15.53 2.74 -2.64
CA MET A 101 15.14 2.96 -4.03
C MET A 101 16.30 3.51 -4.87
N SER A 102 17.09 4.45 -4.35
CA SER A 102 18.26 4.99 -5.07
C SER A 102 19.33 3.92 -5.37
N GLU A 103 19.46 2.92 -4.51
CA GLU A 103 20.38 1.79 -4.70
C GLU A 103 19.91 0.76 -5.76
N SER A 104 18.75 0.95 -6.39
CA SER A 104 18.29 0.20 -7.56
C SER A 104 18.77 0.80 -8.89
N VAL A 105 19.24 2.04 -8.87
CA VAL A 105 19.71 2.76 -10.07
C VAL A 105 20.86 2.00 -10.74
N GLY A 106 20.78 1.85 -12.07
CA GLY A 106 21.68 1.04 -12.88
C GLY A 106 21.47 -0.48 -12.77
N ARG A 107 20.39 -0.92 -12.08
CA ARG A 107 20.03 -2.33 -11.91
C ARG A 107 18.63 -2.67 -12.47
N LEU A 108 17.83 -1.65 -12.76
CA LEU A 108 16.53 -1.81 -13.41
C LEU A 108 16.73 -2.21 -14.87
N THR A 109 15.97 -3.20 -15.33
CA THR A 109 15.97 -3.68 -16.71
C THR A 109 15.00 -2.87 -17.58
N GLU A 110 15.06 -3.04 -18.91
CA GLU A 110 14.06 -2.45 -19.82
C GLU A 110 12.64 -2.93 -19.51
N ASP A 111 12.48 -4.19 -19.11
CA ASP A 111 11.19 -4.77 -18.70
C ASP A 111 10.69 -4.12 -17.40
N ASP A 112 11.57 -3.83 -16.44
CA ASP A 112 11.20 -3.09 -15.22
C ASP A 112 10.70 -1.69 -15.57
N PHE A 113 11.36 -0.95 -16.47
CA PHE A 113 10.91 0.37 -16.91
C PHE A 113 9.57 0.32 -17.65
N ALA A 114 9.35 -0.69 -18.51
CA ALA A 114 8.06 -0.89 -19.16
C ALA A 114 6.95 -1.13 -18.12
N THR A 115 7.19 -2.03 -17.15
CA THR A 115 6.24 -2.33 -16.08
C THR A 115 5.96 -1.10 -15.20
N LEU A 116 6.98 -0.32 -14.83
CA LEU A 116 6.80 0.92 -14.05
C LEU A 116 5.89 1.92 -14.78
N SER A 117 6.07 2.06 -16.10
CA SER A 117 5.25 2.94 -16.93
C SER A 117 3.80 2.45 -17.01
N GLU A 118 3.57 1.15 -17.20
CA GLU A 118 2.23 0.54 -17.21
C GLU A 118 1.51 0.72 -15.87
N LEU A 119 2.20 0.49 -14.74
CA LEU A 119 1.66 0.67 -13.40
C LEU A 119 1.28 2.14 -13.15
N THR A 120 2.08 3.10 -13.64
CA THR A 120 1.76 4.52 -13.50
C THR A 120 0.50 4.89 -14.29
N GLU A 121 0.35 4.41 -15.52
CA GLU A 121 -0.86 4.63 -16.33
C GLU A 121 -2.10 3.96 -15.70
N GLN A 122 -1.93 2.77 -15.12
CA GLN A 122 -3.01 2.11 -14.37
C GLN A 122 -3.44 2.93 -13.14
N MET A 123 -2.50 3.49 -12.38
CA MET A 123 -2.80 4.37 -11.24
C MET A 123 -3.53 5.65 -11.68
N LYS A 124 -3.11 6.28 -12.80
CA LYS A 124 -3.79 7.45 -13.38
C LYS A 124 -5.25 7.12 -13.74
N SER A 125 -5.47 5.96 -14.38
CA SER A 125 -6.81 5.48 -14.72
C SER A 125 -7.70 5.26 -13.48
N LEU A 126 -7.18 4.58 -12.45
CA LEU A 126 -7.88 4.35 -11.18
C LEU A 126 -8.16 5.67 -10.42
N GLY A 127 -7.25 6.63 -10.52
CA GLY A 127 -7.35 7.92 -9.85
C GLY A 127 -8.44 8.84 -10.39
N SER A 128 -8.88 8.62 -11.63
CA SER A 128 -9.91 9.41 -12.29
C SER A 128 -11.30 9.31 -11.65
N ASP A 129 -11.58 8.21 -10.92
CA ASP A 129 -12.82 8.01 -10.18
C ASP A 129 -12.54 7.90 -8.68
N PRO A 130 -13.08 8.80 -7.83
CA PRO A 130 -12.88 8.74 -6.38
C PRO A 130 -13.24 7.39 -5.74
N ARG A 131 -14.18 6.64 -6.34
CA ARG A 131 -14.63 5.33 -5.83
C ARG A 131 -13.59 4.23 -6.01
N THR A 132 -12.66 4.39 -6.95
CA THR A 132 -11.63 3.39 -7.26
C THR A 132 -10.25 3.73 -6.67
N ARG A 133 -10.09 4.91 -6.06
CA ARG A 133 -8.81 5.39 -5.52
C ARG A 133 -8.17 4.45 -4.50
N HIS A 134 -8.95 3.75 -3.70
CA HIS A 134 -8.42 2.76 -2.76
C HIS A 134 -7.68 1.60 -3.47
N HIS A 135 -8.01 1.32 -4.74
CA HIS A 135 -7.29 0.33 -5.53
C HIS A 135 -5.91 0.80 -6.01
N ILE A 136 -5.65 2.12 -6.00
CA ILE A 136 -4.31 2.64 -6.34
C ILE A 136 -3.26 2.07 -5.39
N ALA A 137 -3.60 1.81 -4.14
CA ALA A 137 -2.66 1.33 -3.13
C ALA A 137 -1.93 0.05 -3.54
N SER A 138 -2.62 -0.90 -4.18
CA SER A 138 -2.00 -2.15 -4.65
C SER A 138 -0.98 -1.88 -5.75
N VAL A 139 -1.38 -1.10 -6.74
CA VAL A 139 -0.55 -0.75 -7.90
C VAL A 139 0.64 0.11 -7.47
N ASN A 140 0.41 1.05 -6.56
CA ASN A 140 1.47 1.86 -5.95
C ASN A 140 2.51 1.01 -5.21
N ASN A 141 2.06 0.04 -4.41
CA ASN A 141 2.97 -0.84 -3.70
C ASN A 141 3.79 -1.71 -4.67
N GLU A 142 3.19 -2.16 -5.77
CA GLU A 142 3.88 -2.90 -6.83
C GLU A 142 4.93 -2.04 -7.52
N PHE A 143 4.60 -0.78 -7.85
CA PHE A 143 5.54 0.19 -8.41
C PHE A 143 6.78 0.34 -7.51
N HIS A 144 6.60 0.64 -6.23
CA HIS A 144 7.70 0.78 -5.28
C HIS A 144 8.47 -0.53 -5.09
N ALA A 145 7.80 -1.69 -5.10
CA ALA A 145 8.44 -2.99 -4.95
C ALA A 145 9.44 -3.29 -6.08
N ILE A 146 9.24 -2.75 -7.29
CA ILE A 146 10.21 -2.89 -8.39
C ILE A 146 11.55 -2.25 -8.02
N PHE A 147 11.55 -1.03 -7.53
CA PHE A 147 12.78 -0.36 -7.05
C PHE A 147 13.39 -1.12 -5.87
N ILE A 148 12.57 -1.49 -4.88
CA ILE A 148 13.04 -2.12 -3.63
C ILE A 148 13.69 -3.47 -3.92
N ARG A 149 13.08 -4.33 -4.74
CA ARG A 149 13.62 -5.67 -5.04
C ARG A 149 14.92 -5.62 -5.85
N ASN A 150 15.11 -4.61 -6.68
CA ASN A 150 16.31 -4.39 -7.49
C ASN A 150 17.42 -3.65 -6.72
N SER A 151 17.19 -3.27 -5.47
CA SER A 151 18.13 -2.50 -4.67
C SER A 151 19.41 -3.29 -4.36
N ALA A 152 20.56 -2.60 -4.40
CA ALA A 152 21.82 -3.12 -3.88
C ALA A 152 21.84 -3.22 -2.34
N ALA A 153 20.98 -2.48 -1.64
CA ALA A 153 20.88 -2.46 -0.18
C ALA A 153 20.12 -3.70 0.37
N GLN A 154 20.61 -4.89 0.08
CA GLN A 154 19.94 -6.18 0.35
C GLN A 154 19.44 -6.34 1.79
N SER A 155 20.22 -5.86 2.79
CA SER A 155 19.84 -5.95 4.21
C SER A 155 18.62 -5.11 4.59
N LEU A 156 18.23 -4.13 3.76
CA LEU A 156 17.10 -3.23 4.03
C LEU A 156 15.84 -3.57 3.23
N ILE A 157 15.91 -4.45 2.24
CA ILE A 157 14.76 -4.81 1.37
C ILE A 157 13.57 -5.27 2.20
N SER A 158 13.77 -6.27 3.06
CA SER A 158 12.70 -6.81 3.90
C SER A 158 12.11 -5.77 4.86
N THR A 159 12.97 -4.96 5.49
CA THR A 159 12.53 -3.90 6.40
C THR A 159 11.68 -2.87 5.67
N THR A 160 12.12 -2.44 4.48
CA THR A 160 11.39 -1.45 3.66
C THR A 160 10.05 -2.00 3.19
N SER A 161 10.03 -3.24 2.67
CA SER A 161 8.79 -3.90 2.24
C SER A 161 7.77 -4.02 3.37
N ASN A 162 8.21 -4.31 4.59
CA ASN A 162 7.33 -4.42 5.76
C ASN A 162 6.74 -3.07 6.23
N LEU A 163 7.33 -1.94 5.82
CA LEU A 163 6.78 -0.60 6.10
C LEU A 163 5.73 -0.17 5.07
N MET A 164 5.61 -0.86 3.95
CA MET A 164 4.62 -0.58 2.91
C MET A 164 3.29 -1.29 3.20
N ILE A 165 2.64 -0.89 4.30
CA ILE A 165 1.44 -1.55 4.81
C ILE A 165 0.25 -1.24 3.92
N PRO A 166 -0.33 -2.25 3.20
CA PRO A 166 -1.32 -2.02 2.16
C PRO A 166 -2.56 -1.26 2.64
N ILE A 167 -3.07 -1.57 3.84
CA ILE A 167 -4.28 -0.93 4.38
C ILE A 167 -4.05 0.54 4.78
N VAL A 168 -2.83 0.89 5.17
CA VAL A 168 -2.45 2.28 5.49
C VAL A 168 -2.40 3.10 4.21
N VAL A 169 -1.78 2.54 3.15
CA VAL A 169 -1.69 3.19 1.83
C VAL A 169 -3.08 3.32 1.20
N ALA A 170 -3.93 2.29 1.28
CA ALA A 170 -5.30 2.33 0.76
C ALA A 170 -6.15 3.41 1.44
N LYS A 171 -6.07 3.53 2.76
CA LYS A 171 -6.76 4.59 3.52
C LYS A 171 -6.33 5.97 3.07
N LEU A 172 -5.05 6.15 2.78
CA LEU A 172 -4.52 7.42 2.30
C LEU A 172 -5.07 7.76 0.91
N PHE A 173 -4.94 6.88 -0.07
CA PHE A 173 -5.43 7.13 -1.44
C PHE A 173 -6.94 7.35 -1.49
N ALA A 174 -7.73 6.67 -0.65
CA ALA A 174 -9.16 6.91 -0.53
C ALA A 174 -9.50 8.36 -0.11
N SER A 175 -8.58 9.06 0.56
CA SER A 175 -8.74 10.45 1.01
C SER A 175 -8.19 11.50 0.04
N TYR A 176 -7.53 11.09 -1.05
CA TYR A 176 -6.90 12.01 -1.99
C TYR A 176 -7.94 12.82 -2.77
N SER A 177 -7.67 14.12 -2.94
CA SER A 177 -8.31 14.96 -3.96
C SER A 177 -7.73 14.66 -5.35
N ASP A 178 -8.34 15.20 -6.41
CA ASP A 178 -7.80 15.08 -7.77
C ASP A 178 -6.39 15.65 -7.87
N ASN A 179 -6.13 16.74 -7.16
CA ASN A 179 -4.80 17.37 -7.13
C ASN A 179 -3.77 16.49 -6.40
N ASP A 180 -4.17 15.82 -5.31
CA ASP A 180 -3.29 14.89 -4.59
C ASP A 180 -2.93 13.69 -5.48
N VAL A 181 -3.92 13.12 -6.21
CA VAL A 181 -3.67 12.05 -7.18
C VAL A 181 -2.70 12.52 -8.26
N SER A 182 -2.97 13.69 -8.89
CA SER A 182 -2.10 14.23 -9.94
C SER A 182 -0.67 14.47 -9.43
N SER A 183 -0.51 15.02 -8.25
CA SER A 183 0.79 15.24 -7.62
C SER A 183 1.53 13.92 -7.37
N SER A 184 0.82 12.91 -6.87
CA SER A 184 1.40 11.57 -6.64
C SER A 184 1.86 10.93 -7.96
N MET A 185 1.06 11.02 -9.02
CA MET A 185 1.42 10.46 -10.34
C MET A 185 2.62 11.18 -10.96
N ASN A 186 2.70 12.50 -10.82
CA ASN A 186 3.87 13.26 -11.27
C ASN A 186 5.16 12.78 -10.59
N HIS A 187 5.12 12.46 -9.29
CA HIS A 187 6.28 11.89 -8.60
C HIS A 187 6.65 10.50 -9.16
N HIS A 188 5.67 9.65 -9.56
CA HIS A 188 5.97 8.36 -10.17
C HIS A 188 6.64 8.53 -11.55
N ASP A 189 6.13 9.42 -12.41
CA ASP A 189 6.75 9.75 -13.70
C ASP A 189 8.18 10.29 -13.50
N GLU A 190 8.38 11.12 -12.49
CA GLU A 190 9.69 11.70 -12.16
C GLU A 190 10.66 10.64 -11.62
N LEU A 191 10.21 9.66 -10.82
CA LEU A 191 11.01 8.52 -10.37
C LEU A 191 11.52 7.67 -11.55
N ILE A 192 10.65 7.40 -12.54
CA ILE A 192 11.04 6.69 -13.76
C ILE A 192 12.10 7.48 -14.52
N SER A 193 11.90 8.79 -14.66
CA SER A 193 12.84 9.69 -15.36
C SER A 193 14.20 9.75 -14.67
N ALA A 194 14.20 9.89 -13.34
CA ALA A 194 15.42 9.93 -12.51
C ALA A 194 16.20 8.61 -12.57
N ALA A 195 15.49 7.48 -12.52
CA ALA A 195 16.12 6.15 -12.65
C ALA A 195 16.70 5.93 -14.05
N GLY A 196 15.99 6.38 -15.10
CA GLY A 196 16.47 6.32 -16.49
C GLY A 196 17.68 7.23 -16.75
N ALA A 197 17.80 8.34 -16.00
CA ALA A 197 18.97 9.20 -16.02
C ALA A 197 20.14 8.66 -15.17
N GLU A 198 19.98 7.52 -14.52
CA GLU A 198 20.91 6.91 -13.58
C GLU A 198 21.34 7.85 -12.43
N ASP A 199 20.45 8.77 -12.02
CA ASP A 199 20.71 9.75 -10.96
C ASP A 199 20.13 9.27 -9.62
N LYS A 200 21.01 8.70 -8.77
CA LYS A 200 20.66 8.20 -7.44
C LYS A 200 20.14 9.29 -6.50
N GLU A 201 20.73 10.49 -6.56
CA GLU A 201 20.34 11.59 -5.69
C GLU A 201 18.95 12.10 -6.06
N TRP A 202 18.63 12.17 -7.35
CA TRP A 202 17.32 12.55 -7.83
C TRP A 202 16.26 11.50 -7.44
N VAL A 203 16.51 10.20 -7.64
CA VAL A 203 15.60 9.12 -7.18
C VAL A 203 15.33 9.25 -5.68
N ALA A 204 16.37 9.45 -4.86
CA ALA A 204 16.20 9.60 -3.42
C ALA A 204 15.39 10.85 -3.05
N ALA A 205 15.64 11.97 -3.69
CA ALA A 205 14.92 13.23 -3.44
C ALA A 205 13.43 13.12 -3.77
N VAL A 206 13.09 12.57 -4.95
CA VAL A 206 11.71 12.41 -5.40
C VAL A 206 10.98 11.37 -4.53
N SER A 207 11.60 10.23 -4.23
CA SER A 207 11.03 9.22 -3.33
C SER A 207 10.69 9.84 -1.96
N LYS A 208 11.60 10.62 -1.38
CA LYS A 208 11.34 11.31 -0.12
C LYS A 208 10.20 12.31 -0.22
N ALA A 209 10.16 13.12 -1.28
CA ALA A 209 9.09 14.10 -1.52
C ALA A 209 7.73 13.42 -1.66
N HIS A 210 7.66 12.32 -2.40
CA HIS A 210 6.46 11.49 -2.57
C HIS A 210 5.91 11.00 -1.23
N ILE A 211 6.76 10.41 -0.38
CA ILE A 211 6.35 9.87 0.92
C ILE A 211 5.90 11.00 1.88
N ILE A 212 6.63 12.11 1.92
CA ILE A 212 6.27 13.26 2.76
C ILE A 212 4.97 13.93 2.30
N SER A 213 4.73 14.00 0.99
CA SER A 213 3.45 14.48 0.44
C SER A 213 2.28 13.63 0.95
N GLY A 214 2.41 12.31 0.91
CA GLY A 214 1.42 11.39 1.49
C GLY A 214 1.19 11.61 2.99
N LEU A 215 2.26 11.77 3.77
CA LEU A 215 2.15 12.07 5.20
C LEU A 215 1.42 13.39 5.46
N ASN A 216 1.73 14.43 4.71
CA ASN A 216 1.07 15.73 4.86
C ASN A 216 -0.42 15.66 4.52
N ARG A 217 -0.81 14.92 3.48
CA ARG A 217 -2.21 14.66 3.16
C ARG A 217 -2.92 13.89 4.28
N PHE A 218 -2.27 12.86 4.83
CA PHE A 218 -2.82 12.13 5.97
C PHE A 218 -3.10 13.05 7.17
N LYS A 219 -2.16 13.95 7.50
CA LYS A 219 -2.34 14.94 8.59
C LYS A 219 -3.50 15.90 8.31
N ALA A 220 -3.59 16.41 7.10
CA ALA A 220 -4.70 17.28 6.71
C ALA A 220 -6.06 16.57 6.88
N MET A 221 -6.16 15.30 6.44
CA MET A 221 -7.36 14.49 6.64
C MET A 221 -7.75 14.33 8.12
N GLN A 222 -6.76 14.14 9.01
CA GLN A 222 -7.03 14.03 10.46
C GLN A 222 -7.58 15.34 11.03
N MET A 223 -7.07 16.49 10.61
CA MET A 223 -7.55 17.79 11.02
C MET A 223 -8.99 18.06 10.51
N GLU A 224 -9.31 17.65 9.29
CA GLU A 224 -10.65 17.75 8.70
C GLU A 224 -11.69 16.89 9.45
N GLN A 225 -11.28 15.77 10.07
CA GLN A 225 -12.14 14.84 10.80
C GLN A 225 -12.32 15.19 12.29
N THR A 226 -11.52 16.11 12.83
CA THR A 226 -11.68 16.63 14.19
C THR A 226 -12.45 17.96 14.11
N PRO A 227 -13.79 17.96 14.28
CA PRO A 227 -14.55 19.21 14.36
C PRO A 227 -14.00 19.98 15.56
N GLY A 228 -13.70 21.27 15.38
CA GLY A 228 -13.22 22.12 16.44
C GLY A 228 -14.07 21.93 17.69
N GLN A 229 -13.45 21.57 18.81
CA GLN A 229 -14.03 21.87 20.11
C GLN A 229 -14.12 23.38 20.14
N ASP A 230 -15.35 23.87 20.02
CA ASP A 230 -15.71 25.25 20.18
C ASP A 230 -15.31 25.65 21.62
N ASP A 231 -14.21 26.39 21.77
CA ASP A 231 -13.84 27.04 23.02
C ASP A 231 -14.85 28.18 23.27
N SER A 232 -16.04 27.76 23.69
CA SER A 232 -17.04 28.67 24.23
C SER A 232 -17.26 28.36 25.72
N GLU A 233 -16.37 28.90 26.56
CA GLU A 233 -16.66 29.30 27.94
C GLU A 233 -16.23 30.74 28.17
#